data_90494c6d363bd326a6fe1fcc828fd166
#
_entry.id   90494c6d363bd326a6fe1fcc828fd166
#
_cell.length_a   1.000
_cell.length_b   1.000
_cell.length_c   1.000
_cell.angle_alpha   90.00
_cell.angle_beta   90.00
_cell.angle_gamma   90.00
#
_symmetry.space_group_name_H-M   'P 1'
#
loop_
_entity.id
_entity.type
_entity.pdbx_description
1 polymer ?
#
loop_
_entity_poly.entity_id
_entity_poly.type
_entity_poly.pdbx_seq_one_letter_code
_entity_poly.pdbx_strand_id
1 'polypeptide(L)'
;MYTKSYSKSLFGFLLIASLTSSLFLTGCGKPGNEASHDGGSHSEAHVAEIPCVIVSTTDLMGIVEAVAGDLVKLHCFGKGNQDPHDLDILPSYVREMNDADLWIQVGNDIEAAWYPDLMANVTNPNIIKGADGFLDTSVSIMNLEGAVGNVSGVGHSSGLHPSGNPHYLLDPIEGIRAAKLIAEQLSKIMPAQKDQLQQNYENFRTGLAEALIGAELAERHDVIEIADLYLEDKLKDFLGKQSHGIKLGGWLGELADHRGTAIVGDHDLWPYFSRRVGLSVVGYFEPEPGVPPTTKHLQILISQMKAESVRIIFSAPYFDDKHGRFVSENTGAQVLPMCHQTKARPNTDSYFDMVRHNMETLIKALNKEKPNK
;
A
#
# COMPACT_ATOMS: atom_id res chain seq x y z
N MET A 1 49.71 8.56 -22.50
CA MET A 1 49.77 7.54 -23.55
C MET A 1 49.36 6.23 -22.95
N TYR A 2 48.13 5.83 -23.15
CA TYR A 2 47.63 4.46 -23.35
C TYR A 2 46.11 4.55 -23.45
N THR A 3 45.66 4.55 -24.70
CA THR A 3 44.24 4.43 -25.09
C THR A 3 43.85 2.97 -25.05
N LYS A 4 42.77 2.63 -24.37
CA LYS A 4 42.05 1.32 -24.54
C LYS A 4 40.71 1.55 -25.19
N SER A 5 40.62 1.07 -26.41
CA SER A 5 39.48 0.92 -27.28
C SER A 5 38.50 -0.10 -26.69
N TYR A 6 37.19 0.23 -26.63
CA TYR A 6 36.12 -0.74 -26.44
C TYR A 6 35.32 -0.88 -27.73
N SER A 7 35.35 -2.11 -28.24
CA SER A 7 34.62 -2.63 -29.38
C SER A 7 33.11 -2.56 -29.16
N LYS A 8 32.38 -1.99 -30.14
CA LYS A 8 30.93 -2.04 -30.26
C LYS A 8 30.53 -3.35 -30.95
N SER A 9 29.81 -4.22 -30.25
CA SER A 9 29.09 -5.33 -30.86
C SER A 9 27.68 -4.89 -31.18
N LEU A 10 27.36 -4.84 -32.49
CA LEU A 10 26.06 -4.60 -33.05
C LEU A 10 25.30 -5.94 -33.07
N PHE A 11 24.19 -6.06 -32.32
CA PHE A 11 23.18 -7.06 -32.59
C PHE A 11 21.88 -6.35 -32.99
N GLY A 12 21.55 -6.46 -34.26
CA GLY A 12 20.30 -5.96 -34.80
C GLY A 12 19.14 -6.87 -34.39
N PHE A 13 18.11 -6.28 -33.83
CA PHE A 13 16.79 -6.92 -33.74
C PHE A 13 15.80 -6.18 -34.65
N LEU A 14 15.22 -6.95 -35.53
CA LEU A 14 14.21 -6.53 -36.51
C LEU A 14 12.93 -6.15 -35.74
N LEU A 15 12.53 -4.88 -35.81
CA LEU A 15 11.23 -4.41 -35.35
C LEU A 15 10.19 -4.70 -36.45
N ILE A 16 9.23 -5.56 -36.15
CA ILE A 16 7.97 -5.60 -36.90
C ILE A 16 6.96 -4.79 -36.09
N ALA A 17 6.70 -3.58 -36.54
CA ALA A 17 5.64 -2.72 -36.02
C ALA A 17 4.32 -3.14 -36.67
N SER A 18 3.37 -3.64 -35.91
CA SER A 18 1.95 -3.64 -36.27
C SER A 18 1.21 -2.68 -35.36
N LEU A 19 0.95 -1.48 -35.87
CA LEU A 19 0.02 -0.52 -35.28
C LEU A 19 -1.41 -1.04 -35.50
N THR A 20 -2.10 -1.38 -34.38
CA THR A 20 -3.56 -1.33 -34.35
C THR A 20 -3.98 -0.60 -33.06
N SER A 21 -4.22 0.69 -33.22
CA SER A 21 -4.82 1.55 -32.20
C SER A 21 -6.31 1.19 -32.13
N SER A 22 -6.73 0.51 -31.08
CA SER A 22 -8.16 0.37 -30.75
C SER A 22 -8.38 1.00 -29.39
N LEU A 23 -8.93 2.22 -29.40
CA LEU A 23 -9.50 2.86 -28.23
C LEU A 23 -10.73 2.03 -27.78
N PHE A 24 -10.61 1.26 -26.70
CA PHE A 24 -11.76 0.68 -26.03
C PHE A 24 -12.07 1.49 -24.76
N LEU A 25 -13.06 2.36 -24.88
CA LEU A 25 -13.86 2.83 -23.73
C LEU A 25 -14.82 1.68 -23.39
N THR A 26 -14.46 0.83 -22.41
CA THR A 26 -15.33 -0.26 -21.98
C THR A 26 -15.74 -0.02 -20.53
N GLY A 27 -16.96 0.49 -20.36
CA GLY A 27 -17.67 0.33 -19.08
C GLY A 27 -18.04 -1.15 -18.86
N CYS A 28 -18.14 -1.57 -17.59
CA CYS A 28 -18.71 -2.89 -17.22
C CYS A 28 -20.22 -2.92 -17.56
N GLY A 29 -20.61 -3.33 -18.73
CA GLY A 29 -22.02 -3.53 -19.11
C GLY A 29 -22.23 -4.95 -19.60
N LYS A 30 -23.14 -5.72 -19.00
CA LYS A 30 -23.56 -7.05 -19.47
C LYS A 30 -24.51 -6.88 -20.66
N PRO A 31 -24.32 -7.65 -21.78
CA PRO A 31 -25.30 -7.64 -22.87
C PRO A 31 -26.63 -8.29 -22.42
N GLY A 32 -27.73 -7.62 -22.70
CA GLY A 32 -29.07 -8.12 -22.43
C GLY A 32 -29.39 -9.38 -23.25
N ASN A 33 -29.97 -10.39 -22.62
CA ASN A 33 -30.40 -11.63 -23.21
C ASN A 33 -31.66 -11.40 -24.06
N GLU A 34 -31.56 -11.42 -25.38
CA GLU A 34 -32.71 -11.67 -26.28
C GLU A 34 -32.70 -13.14 -26.68
N ALA A 35 -33.75 -13.85 -26.28
CA ALA A 35 -33.98 -15.24 -26.62
C ALA A 35 -34.46 -15.37 -28.06
N SER A 36 -33.70 -16.08 -28.91
CA SER A 36 -34.24 -16.73 -30.12
C SER A 36 -33.84 -18.20 -30.13
N HIS A 37 -34.84 -19.07 -30.15
CA HIS A 37 -34.72 -20.51 -30.35
C HIS A 37 -34.25 -20.79 -31.77
N ASP A 38 -33.13 -21.53 -31.94
CA ASP A 38 -33.02 -22.53 -32.98
C ASP A 38 -32.03 -23.63 -32.56
N GLY A 39 -32.41 -24.89 -32.78
CA GLY A 39 -31.69 -26.05 -32.31
C GLY A 39 -30.52 -26.43 -33.19
N GLY A 40 -29.31 -26.23 -32.68
CA GLY A 40 -28.08 -26.77 -33.26
C GLY A 40 -27.09 -26.99 -32.11
N SER A 41 -26.80 -28.28 -31.84
CA SER A 41 -25.77 -28.67 -30.86
C SER A 41 -24.38 -28.29 -31.36
N HIS A 42 -24.02 -27.04 -31.18
CA HIS A 42 -22.61 -26.62 -31.16
C HIS A 42 -22.24 -26.44 -29.71
N SER A 43 -21.27 -27.21 -29.20
CA SER A 43 -20.60 -26.92 -27.96
C SER A 43 -19.83 -25.60 -28.14
N GLU A 44 -20.51 -24.50 -27.90
CA GLU A 44 -19.83 -23.20 -27.73
C GLU A 44 -18.91 -23.35 -26.55
N ALA A 45 -17.62 -23.28 -26.80
CA ALA A 45 -16.66 -23.07 -25.73
C ALA A 45 -17.08 -21.75 -25.04
N HIS A 46 -17.66 -21.84 -23.84
CA HIS A 46 -17.90 -20.69 -22.99
C HIS A 46 -16.53 -19.99 -22.82
N VAL A 47 -16.32 -18.91 -23.52
CA VAL A 47 -15.25 -17.97 -23.19
C VAL A 47 -15.59 -17.49 -21.79
N ALA A 48 -14.82 -17.92 -20.81
CA ALA A 48 -15.03 -17.49 -19.43
C ALA A 48 -15.00 -15.96 -19.40
N GLU A 49 -16.07 -15.35 -18.93
CA GLU A 49 -16.16 -13.88 -18.82
C GLU A 49 -15.08 -13.40 -17.82
N ILE A 50 -14.31 -12.39 -18.21
CA ILE A 50 -13.26 -11.83 -17.35
C ILE A 50 -13.94 -11.12 -16.18
N PRO A 51 -13.68 -11.53 -14.91
CA PRO A 51 -14.36 -10.94 -13.77
C PRO A 51 -14.06 -9.45 -13.60
N CYS A 52 -15.07 -8.69 -13.19
CA CYS A 52 -14.97 -7.28 -12.85
C CYS A 52 -14.67 -7.14 -11.36
N VAL A 53 -13.48 -6.63 -11.04
CA VAL A 53 -13.01 -6.39 -9.68
C VAL A 53 -12.95 -4.88 -9.44
N ILE A 54 -13.57 -4.44 -8.35
CA ILE A 54 -13.55 -3.03 -7.93
C ILE A 54 -12.86 -2.94 -6.57
N VAL A 55 -11.98 -1.95 -6.44
CA VAL A 55 -11.23 -1.69 -5.21
C VAL A 55 -11.44 -0.26 -4.73
N SER A 56 -11.38 -0.05 -3.41
CA SER A 56 -11.56 1.26 -2.81
C SER A 56 -10.36 2.19 -3.01
N THR A 57 -9.13 1.67 -2.91
CA THR A 57 -7.90 2.47 -2.90
C THR A 57 -6.89 2.00 -3.94
N THR A 58 -5.95 2.89 -4.29
CA THR A 58 -4.89 2.56 -5.25
C THR A 58 -3.86 1.56 -4.71
N ASP A 59 -3.74 1.38 -3.39
CA ASP A 59 -2.91 0.32 -2.81
C ASP A 59 -3.47 -1.05 -3.14
N LEU A 60 -4.77 -1.24 -2.89
CA LEU A 60 -5.47 -2.47 -3.27
C LEU A 60 -5.41 -2.71 -4.78
N MET A 61 -5.54 -1.63 -5.58
CA MET A 61 -5.34 -1.72 -7.03
C MET A 61 -3.96 -2.28 -7.37
N GLY A 62 -2.88 -1.73 -6.81
CA GLY A 62 -1.52 -2.18 -7.06
C GLY A 62 -1.26 -3.63 -6.61
N ILE A 63 -1.92 -4.07 -5.52
CA ILE A 63 -1.84 -5.46 -5.06
C ILE A 63 -2.63 -6.39 -6.00
N VAL A 64 -3.85 -6.02 -6.41
CA VAL A 64 -4.64 -6.81 -7.37
C VAL A 64 -3.94 -6.89 -8.73
N GLU A 65 -3.36 -5.79 -9.23
CA GLU A 65 -2.54 -5.77 -10.44
C GLU A 65 -1.37 -6.77 -10.35
N ALA A 66 -0.70 -6.85 -9.21
CA ALA A 66 0.41 -7.78 -8.99
C ALA A 66 -0.03 -9.24 -8.91
N VAL A 67 -1.20 -9.52 -8.32
CA VAL A 67 -1.71 -10.89 -8.11
C VAL A 67 -2.48 -11.41 -9.32
N ALA A 68 -3.33 -10.59 -9.94
CA ALA A 68 -4.25 -11.00 -11.00
C ALA A 68 -3.85 -10.51 -12.40
N GLY A 69 -3.18 -9.35 -12.52
CA GLY A 69 -2.83 -8.78 -13.81
C GLY A 69 -4.05 -8.69 -14.74
N ASP A 70 -3.90 -9.17 -15.98
CA ASP A 70 -4.92 -9.15 -17.01
C ASP A 70 -6.02 -10.23 -16.84
N LEU A 71 -5.99 -11.03 -15.77
CA LEU A 71 -7.02 -12.02 -15.49
C LEU A 71 -8.35 -11.40 -15.03
N VAL A 72 -8.36 -10.12 -14.67
CA VAL A 72 -9.53 -9.39 -14.20
C VAL A 72 -9.66 -8.04 -14.89
N LYS A 73 -10.89 -7.51 -14.97
CA LYS A 73 -11.12 -6.08 -15.25
C LYS A 73 -11.07 -5.36 -13.92
N LEU A 74 -10.06 -4.52 -13.74
CA LEU A 74 -9.83 -3.85 -12.47
C LEU A 74 -10.23 -2.38 -12.54
N HIS A 75 -11.07 -1.95 -11.59
CA HIS A 75 -11.46 -0.56 -11.39
C HIS A 75 -11.10 -0.10 -9.97
N CYS A 76 -10.66 1.14 -9.84
CA CYS A 76 -10.34 1.75 -8.55
C CYS A 76 -11.11 3.06 -8.41
N PHE A 77 -11.80 3.26 -7.29
CA PHE A 77 -12.53 4.50 -7.04
C PHE A 77 -11.63 5.60 -6.48
N GLY A 78 -10.70 5.25 -5.61
CA GLY A 78 -9.72 6.18 -5.05
C GLY A 78 -8.68 6.66 -6.08
N LYS A 79 -8.06 7.79 -5.80
CA LYS A 79 -6.94 8.35 -6.56
C LYS A 79 -5.73 8.45 -5.66
N GLY A 80 -4.53 8.11 -6.19
CA GLY A 80 -3.31 8.06 -5.41
C GLY A 80 -2.90 9.35 -4.68
N ASN A 81 -3.34 10.50 -5.14
CA ASN A 81 -3.06 11.81 -4.55
C ASN A 81 -4.23 12.41 -3.75
N GLN A 82 -5.26 11.62 -3.44
CA GLN A 82 -6.47 12.02 -2.71
C GLN A 82 -6.50 11.34 -1.34
N ASP A 83 -7.16 11.99 -0.37
CA ASP A 83 -7.49 11.38 0.91
C ASP A 83 -8.48 10.21 0.67
N PRO A 84 -8.16 8.98 1.07
CA PRO A 84 -9.05 7.85 0.87
C PRO A 84 -10.29 7.86 1.77
N HIS A 85 -10.30 8.69 2.83
CA HIS A 85 -11.47 8.87 3.70
C HIS A 85 -12.54 9.75 3.06
N ASP A 86 -12.16 10.57 2.05
CA ASP A 86 -13.06 11.53 1.42
C ASP A 86 -13.13 11.27 -0.09
N LEU A 87 -14.14 10.53 -0.50
CA LEU A 87 -14.40 10.17 -1.89
C LEU A 87 -15.75 10.68 -2.34
N ASP A 88 -15.74 11.51 -3.39
CA ASP A 88 -16.96 11.96 -4.09
C ASP A 88 -17.61 10.78 -4.83
N ILE A 89 -18.85 10.43 -4.47
CA ILE A 89 -19.60 9.36 -5.11
C ILE A 89 -20.11 9.81 -6.47
N LEU A 90 -19.63 9.17 -7.52
CA LEU A 90 -20.09 9.38 -8.88
C LEU A 90 -21.23 8.40 -9.26
N PRO A 91 -22.22 8.81 -10.06
CA PRO A 91 -23.26 7.88 -10.54
C PRO A 91 -22.71 6.68 -11.34
N SER A 92 -21.50 6.81 -11.93
CA SER A 92 -20.81 5.70 -12.58
C SER A 92 -20.43 4.61 -11.60
N TYR A 93 -20.00 4.97 -10.36
CA TYR A 93 -19.59 4.00 -9.33
C TYR A 93 -20.73 3.05 -8.95
N VAL A 94 -21.97 3.57 -8.84
CA VAL A 94 -23.13 2.73 -8.58
C VAL A 94 -23.36 1.71 -9.70
N ARG A 95 -23.19 2.12 -10.98
CA ARG A 95 -23.32 1.19 -12.11
C ARG A 95 -22.21 0.14 -12.09
N GLU A 96 -20.96 0.57 -11.88
CA GLU A 96 -19.81 -0.34 -11.80
C GLU A 96 -19.98 -1.35 -10.67
N MET A 97 -20.44 -0.93 -9.48
CA MET A 97 -20.74 -1.82 -8.35
C MET A 97 -21.86 -2.83 -8.68
N ASN A 98 -22.88 -2.43 -9.44
CA ASN A 98 -23.93 -3.35 -9.85
C ASN A 98 -23.44 -4.41 -10.85
N ASP A 99 -22.40 -4.13 -11.61
CA ASP A 99 -21.78 -5.04 -12.59
C ASP A 99 -20.57 -5.81 -12.01
N ALA A 100 -20.18 -5.52 -10.76
CA ALA A 100 -18.99 -6.09 -10.14
C ALA A 100 -19.19 -7.57 -9.75
N ASP A 101 -18.17 -8.38 -9.96
CA ASP A 101 -18.05 -9.74 -9.45
C ASP A 101 -17.35 -9.78 -8.07
N LEU A 102 -16.48 -8.79 -7.78
CA LEU A 102 -15.78 -8.66 -6.51
C LEU A 102 -15.59 -7.18 -6.14
N TRP A 103 -15.97 -6.82 -4.93
CA TRP A 103 -15.63 -5.59 -4.24
C TRP A 103 -14.57 -5.86 -3.18
N ILE A 104 -13.46 -5.12 -3.21
CA ILE A 104 -12.38 -5.21 -2.22
C ILE A 104 -12.21 -3.85 -1.54
N GLN A 105 -12.31 -3.84 -0.22
CA GLN A 105 -12.08 -2.65 0.60
C GLN A 105 -10.91 -2.83 1.56
N VAL A 106 -10.32 -1.70 1.97
CA VAL A 106 -9.31 -1.68 3.04
C VAL A 106 -9.95 -2.09 4.36
N GLY A 107 -11.11 -1.54 4.69
CA GLY A 107 -11.76 -1.76 5.97
C GLY A 107 -11.20 -0.86 7.09
N ASN A 108 -11.41 -1.24 8.35
CA ASN A 108 -11.04 -0.43 9.51
C ASN A 108 -11.50 1.03 9.40
N ASP A 109 -12.73 1.22 8.90
CA ASP A 109 -13.41 2.52 8.79
C ASP A 109 -12.83 3.51 7.76
N ILE A 110 -11.87 3.13 6.88
CA ILE A 110 -11.34 4.06 5.87
C ILE A 110 -12.42 4.49 4.88
N GLU A 111 -13.34 3.59 4.53
CA GLU A 111 -14.46 3.85 3.63
C GLU A 111 -15.74 4.32 4.35
N ALA A 112 -15.70 4.51 5.68
CA ALA A 112 -16.90 4.72 6.49
C ALA A 112 -17.68 5.99 6.13
N ALA A 113 -17.01 7.04 5.65
CA ALA A 113 -17.64 8.31 5.30
C ALA A 113 -18.44 8.26 4.00
N TRP A 114 -18.09 7.38 3.04
CA TRP A 114 -18.68 7.39 1.70
C TRP A 114 -19.30 6.04 1.26
N TYR A 115 -18.83 4.91 1.78
CA TYR A 115 -19.33 3.59 1.39
C TYR A 115 -20.81 3.37 1.65
N PRO A 116 -21.41 3.81 2.79
CA PRO A 116 -22.84 3.66 3.01
C PRO A 116 -23.69 4.38 1.96
N ASP A 117 -23.30 5.59 1.55
CA ASP A 117 -24.01 6.37 0.54
C ASP A 117 -23.89 5.75 -0.86
N LEU A 118 -22.73 5.17 -1.19
CA LEU A 118 -22.53 4.39 -2.40
C LEU A 118 -23.50 3.20 -2.42
N MET A 119 -23.49 2.41 -1.35
CA MET A 119 -24.28 1.16 -1.26
C MET A 119 -25.78 1.38 -1.17
N ALA A 120 -26.23 2.56 -0.78
CA ALA A 120 -27.69 2.88 -0.72
C ALA A 120 -28.40 2.72 -2.07
N ASN A 121 -27.66 2.79 -3.18
CA ASN A 121 -28.20 2.70 -4.55
C ASN A 121 -27.67 1.47 -5.32
N VAL A 122 -26.88 0.61 -4.68
CA VAL A 122 -26.37 -0.65 -5.25
C VAL A 122 -27.36 -1.78 -4.96
N THR A 123 -27.69 -2.56 -5.99
CA THR A 123 -28.66 -3.67 -5.91
C THR A 123 -28.01 -5.03 -6.11
N ASN A 124 -26.71 -5.11 -6.36
CA ASN A 124 -25.96 -6.33 -6.56
C ASN A 124 -25.80 -7.11 -5.24
N PRO A 125 -26.46 -8.28 -5.06
CA PRO A 125 -26.39 -9.03 -3.82
C PRO A 125 -25.06 -9.77 -3.63
N ASN A 126 -24.23 -9.88 -4.68
CA ASN A 126 -23.00 -10.66 -4.62
C ASN A 126 -21.86 -9.92 -3.92
N ILE A 127 -21.95 -8.58 -3.83
CA ILE A 127 -20.88 -7.73 -3.27
C ILE A 127 -21.25 -7.06 -1.95
N ILE A 128 -22.32 -7.49 -1.32
CA ILE A 128 -22.69 -7.03 0.02
C ILE A 128 -21.86 -7.77 1.09
N LYS A 129 -21.68 -7.14 2.23
CA LYS A 129 -20.92 -7.73 3.36
C LYS A 129 -21.42 -9.15 3.69
N GLY A 130 -20.50 -10.11 3.64
CA GLY A 130 -20.80 -11.54 3.90
C GLY A 130 -21.10 -12.36 2.65
N ALA A 131 -21.21 -11.76 1.46
CA ALA A 131 -21.32 -12.47 0.20
C ALA A 131 -19.91 -12.85 -0.36
N ASP A 132 -19.89 -13.83 -1.27
CA ASP A 132 -18.63 -14.32 -1.88
C ASP A 132 -17.90 -13.25 -2.72
N GLY A 133 -18.59 -12.26 -3.24
CA GLY A 133 -18.02 -11.13 -3.97
C GLY A 133 -17.66 -9.93 -3.10
N PHE A 134 -17.58 -10.08 -1.77
CA PHE A 134 -17.16 -9.03 -0.83
C PHE A 134 -15.88 -9.44 -0.11
N LEU A 135 -14.88 -8.58 -0.13
CA LEU A 135 -13.63 -8.78 0.59
C LEU A 135 -13.24 -7.53 1.38
N ASP A 136 -13.15 -7.68 2.70
CA ASP A 136 -12.54 -6.71 3.61
C ASP A 136 -11.14 -7.19 3.98
N THR A 137 -10.11 -6.47 3.54
CA THR A 137 -8.72 -6.92 3.74
C THR A 137 -8.21 -6.71 5.15
N SER A 138 -8.91 -5.92 5.98
CA SER A 138 -8.57 -5.71 7.40
C SER A 138 -8.67 -6.98 8.25
N VAL A 139 -9.40 -7.99 7.81
CA VAL A 139 -9.57 -9.26 8.54
C VAL A 139 -8.27 -10.08 8.67
N SER A 140 -7.27 -9.78 7.85
CA SER A 140 -5.98 -10.50 7.82
C SER A 140 -4.87 -9.82 8.62
N ILE A 141 -5.12 -8.60 9.13
CA ILE A 141 -4.07 -7.78 9.75
C ILE A 141 -4.04 -7.93 11.27
N MET A 142 -2.87 -7.63 11.84
CA MET A 142 -2.75 -7.39 13.26
C MET A 142 -3.10 -5.92 13.55
N ASN A 143 -4.33 -5.67 14.01
CA ASN A 143 -4.75 -4.32 14.37
C ASN A 143 -3.81 -3.70 15.41
N LEU A 144 -3.30 -2.51 15.09
CA LEU A 144 -2.72 -1.63 16.08
C LEU A 144 -3.89 -0.96 16.80
N GLU A 145 -4.24 -1.48 17.97
CA GLU A 145 -5.15 -0.79 18.87
C GLU A 145 -4.56 0.58 19.18
N GLY A 146 -5.36 1.64 19.11
CA GLY A 146 -5.11 3.06 19.30
C GLY A 146 -4.05 3.56 20.30
N ALA A 147 -2.95 2.86 20.42
CA ALA A 147 -1.88 3.15 21.34
C ALA A 147 -0.53 3.21 20.64
N VAL A 148 -0.33 4.21 19.83
CA VAL A 148 1.02 4.65 19.52
C VAL A 148 1.32 5.86 20.38
N GLY A 149 2.04 5.59 21.49
CA GLY A 149 2.66 6.57 22.33
C GLY A 149 1.67 7.41 23.16
N ASN A 150 1.80 7.34 24.49
CA ASN A 150 1.27 8.34 25.41
C ASN A 150 1.93 9.70 25.14
N VAL A 151 1.54 10.36 24.05
CA VAL A 151 1.93 11.75 23.80
C VAL A 151 0.96 12.60 24.59
N SER A 152 1.34 12.89 25.85
CA SER A 152 0.56 13.77 26.71
C SER A 152 0.35 15.12 26.04
N GLY A 153 -0.88 15.38 25.57
CA GLY A 153 -1.32 16.69 25.08
C GLY A 153 -1.34 16.91 23.56
N VAL A 154 -1.00 15.92 22.73
CA VAL A 154 -1.15 16.00 21.27
C VAL A 154 -2.19 14.95 20.85
N GLY A 155 -3.27 15.40 20.17
CA GLY A 155 -4.48 14.65 19.91
C GLY A 155 -4.25 13.21 19.43
N HIS A 156 -5.01 12.30 19.99
CA HIS A 156 -5.10 10.90 19.57
C HIS A 156 -6.34 10.71 18.73
N SER A 157 -6.18 10.21 17.52
CA SER A 157 -7.28 9.92 16.59
C SER A 157 -8.11 8.68 16.96
N SER A 158 -8.03 8.18 18.18
CA SER A 158 -8.77 6.99 18.64
C SER A 158 -10.30 7.08 18.55
N GLY A 159 -10.84 8.26 18.16
CA GLY A 159 -12.29 8.47 17.98
C GLY A 159 -12.83 8.22 16.58
N LEU A 160 -12.00 8.25 15.54
CA LEU A 160 -12.47 8.15 14.15
C LEU A 160 -12.37 6.74 13.56
N HIS A 161 -11.52 5.90 14.13
CA HIS A 161 -11.35 4.51 13.68
C HIS A 161 -11.53 3.54 14.86
N PRO A 162 -12.76 3.34 15.32
CA PRO A 162 -13.04 2.43 16.44
C PRO A 162 -12.68 0.99 16.13
N SER A 163 -12.60 0.62 14.83
CA SER A 163 -12.21 -0.72 14.36
C SER A 163 -10.69 -0.92 14.31
N GLY A 164 -9.88 0.11 14.52
CA GLY A 164 -8.41 0.11 14.43
C GLY A 164 -7.89 1.05 13.35
N ASN A 165 -6.59 1.39 13.38
CA ASN A 165 -6.00 2.27 12.37
C ASN A 165 -6.03 1.61 10.97
N PRO A 166 -6.58 2.26 9.92
CA PRO A 166 -6.77 1.66 8.60
C PRO A 166 -5.54 1.69 7.69
N HIS A 167 -4.47 2.41 8.07
CA HIS A 167 -3.32 2.66 7.20
C HIS A 167 -2.28 1.54 7.22
N TYR A 168 -2.72 0.30 7.42
CA TYR A 168 -1.86 -0.87 7.55
C TYR A 168 -1.13 -1.25 6.26
N LEU A 169 -1.66 -0.90 5.08
CA LEU A 169 -1.00 -1.17 3.80
C LEU A 169 0.30 -0.39 3.59
N LEU A 170 0.64 0.54 4.49
CA LEU A 170 1.96 1.16 4.54
C LEU A 170 3.04 0.24 5.14
N ASP A 171 2.67 -0.84 5.84
CA ASP A 171 3.58 -1.90 6.22
C ASP A 171 3.62 -2.98 5.12
N PRO A 172 4.77 -3.25 4.47
CA PRO A 172 4.87 -4.26 3.42
C PRO A 172 4.49 -5.67 3.87
N ILE A 173 4.58 -6.00 5.15
CA ILE A 173 4.14 -7.30 5.68
C ILE A 173 2.61 -7.41 5.63
N GLU A 174 1.90 -6.33 5.98
CA GLU A 174 0.44 -6.31 5.88
C GLU A 174 -0.01 -6.30 4.41
N GLY A 175 0.77 -5.68 3.51
CA GLY A 175 0.57 -5.81 2.06
C GLY A 175 0.71 -7.24 1.55
N ILE A 176 1.66 -8.02 2.06
CA ILE A 176 1.82 -9.45 1.75
C ILE A 176 0.60 -10.25 2.26
N ARG A 177 0.10 -9.95 3.47
CA ARG A 177 -1.09 -10.60 4.03
C ARG A 177 -2.33 -10.30 3.21
N ALA A 178 -2.53 -9.03 2.83
CA ALA A 178 -3.63 -8.61 1.96
C ALA A 178 -3.55 -9.29 0.58
N ALA A 179 -2.37 -9.36 -0.03
CA ALA A 179 -2.15 -10.03 -1.31
C ALA A 179 -2.51 -11.52 -1.27
N LYS A 180 -2.16 -12.21 -0.16
CA LYS A 180 -2.56 -13.61 0.06
C LYS A 180 -4.07 -13.77 0.08
N LEU A 181 -4.75 -12.94 0.86
CA LEU A 181 -6.20 -12.97 1.00
C LEU A 181 -6.91 -12.68 -0.33
N ILE A 182 -6.38 -11.72 -1.11
CA ILE A 182 -6.86 -11.39 -2.45
C ILE A 182 -6.67 -12.58 -3.41
N ALA A 183 -5.49 -13.22 -3.42
CA ALA A 183 -5.23 -14.41 -4.24
C ALA A 183 -6.16 -15.57 -3.89
N GLU A 184 -6.41 -15.80 -2.61
CA GLU A 184 -7.34 -16.83 -2.12
C GLU A 184 -8.79 -16.53 -2.55
N GLN A 185 -9.23 -15.27 -2.46
CA GLN A 185 -10.58 -14.87 -2.87
C GLN A 185 -10.79 -14.98 -4.37
N LEU A 186 -9.83 -14.48 -5.16
CA LEU A 186 -9.85 -14.62 -6.61
C LEU A 186 -9.81 -16.08 -7.08
N SER A 187 -9.08 -16.95 -6.36
CA SER A 187 -9.05 -18.39 -6.64
C SER A 187 -10.40 -19.09 -6.45
N LYS A 188 -11.29 -18.55 -5.60
CA LYS A 188 -12.68 -19.05 -5.47
C LYS A 188 -13.52 -18.62 -6.67
N ILE A 189 -13.35 -17.40 -7.14
CA ILE A 189 -14.07 -16.83 -8.29
C ILE A 189 -13.56 -17.43 -9.60
N MET A 190 -12.26 -17.66 -9.70
CA MET A 190 -11.57 -18.15 -10.89
C MET A 190 -10.78 -19.43 -10.60
N PRO A 191 -11.42 -20.58 -10.31
CA PRO A 191 -10.71 -21.80 -9.90
C PRO A 191 -9.78 -22.37 -10.98
N ALA A 192 -10.02 -22.08 -12.25
CA ALA A 192 -9.15 -22.49 -13.34
C ALA A 192 -7.81 -21.71 -13.38
N GLN A 193 -7.75 -20.52 -12.81
CA GLN A 193 -6.57 -19.65 -12.73
C GLN A 193 -5.85 -19.74 -11.37
N LYS A 194 -6.26 -20.63 -10.49
CA LYS A 194 -5.74 -20.73 -9.12
C LYS A 194 -4.21 -20.82 -9.06
N ASP A 195 -3.61 -21.68 -9.88
CA ASP A 195 -2.16 -21.87 -9.88
C ASP A 195 -1.42 -20.62 -10.34
N GLN A 196 -1.97 -19.90 -11.33
CA GLN A 196 -1.42 -18.64 -11.80
C GLN A 196 -1.50 -17.56 -10.73
N LEU A 197 -2.65 -17.42 -10.07
CA LEU A 197 -2.85 -16.47 -8.97
C LEU A 197 -1.89 -16.75 -7.81
N GLN A 198 -1.72 -18.02 -7.45
CA GLN A 198 -0.78 -18.42 -6.41
C GLN A 198 0.66 -18.10 -6.80
N GLN A 199 1.07 -18.39 -8.04
CA GLN A 199 2.43 -18.07 -8.51
C GLN A 199 2.69 -16.56 -8.51
N ASN A 200 1.72 -15.75 -8.94
CA ASN A 200 1.83 -14.30 -8.92
C ASN A 200 1.94 -13.77 -7.48
N TYR A 201 1.15 -14.30 -6.55
CA TYR A 201 1.27 -13.97 -5.13
C TYR A 201 2.67 -14.31 -4.58
N GLU A 202 3.22 -15.50 -4.90
CA GLU A 202 4.57 -15.86 -4.45
C GLU A 202 5.64 -14.95 -5.06
N ASN A 203 5.49 -14.54 -6.31
CA ASN A 203 6.40 -13.58 -6.93
C ASN A 203 6.35 -12.21 -6.21
N PHE A 204 5.14 -11.71 -5.91
CA PHE A 204 4.93 -10.47 -5.16
C PHE A 204 5.56 -10.56 -3.76
N ARG A 205 5.28 -11.66 -3.02
CA ARG A 205 5.82 -11.92 -1.70
C ARG A 205 7.35 -11.98 -1.71
N THR A 206 7.94 -12.72 -2.65
CA THR A 206 9.39 -12.89 -2.78
C THR A 206 10.08 -11.56 -3.06
N GLY A 207 9.56 -10.75 -4.00
CA GLY A 207 10.15 -9.45 -4.32
C GLY A 207 10.16 -8.51 -3.12
N LEU A 208 9.07 -8.45 -2.35
CA LEU A 208 9.02 -7.65 -1.12
C LEU A 208 9.93 -8.23 -0.02
N ALA A 209 10.00 -9.56 0.11
CA ALA A 209 10.86 -10.22 1.10
C ALA A 209 12.34 -9.91 0.85
N GLU A 210 12.82 -10.08 -0.38
CA GLU A 210 14.20 -9.80 -0.75
C GLU A 210 14.57 -8.33 -0.51
N ALA A 211 13.67 -7.41 -0.85
CA ALA A 211 13.89 -5.99 -0.63
C ALA A 211 13.87 -5.62 0.87
N LEU A 212 12.99 -6.24 1.66
CA LEU A 212 12.79 -5.90 3.06
C LEU A 212 13.90 -6.45 3.98
N ILE A 213 14.27 -7.74 3.82
CA ILE A 213 15.18 -8.45 4.73
C ILE A 213 16.47 -8.95 4.05
N GLY A 214 16.63 -8.73 2.75
CA GLY A 214 17.75 -9.17 1.94
C GLY A 214 17.55 -10.58 1.38
N ALA A 215 18.06 -10.83 0.16
CA ALA A 215 17.82 -12.05 -0.61
C ALA A 215 18.27 -13.32 0.13
N GLU A 216 19.45 -13.31 0.77
CA GLU A 216 19.97 -14.49 1.48
C GLU A 216 19.06 -14.94 2.64
N LEU A 217 18.50 -13.97 3.39
CA LEU A 217 17.61 -14.27 4.51
C LEU A 217 16.21 -14.68 4.02
N ALA A 218 15.73 -14.03 2.95
CA ALA A 218 14.44 -14.32 2.33
C ALA A 218 14.37 -15.71 1.66
N GLU A 219 15.50 -16.21 1.13
CA GLU A 219 15.59 -17.57 0.56
C GLU A 219 15.43 -18.67 1.63
N ARG A 220 15.84 -18.41 2.87
CA ARG A 220 15.95 -19.41 3.92
C ARG A 220 14.87 -19.36 4.98
N HIS A 221 14.20 -18.22 5.12
CA HIS A 221 13.24 -17.97 6.19
C HIS A 221 11.99 -17.28 5.68
N ASP A 222 10.90 -17.49 6.38
CA ASP A 222 9.65 -16.76 6.11
C ASP A 222 9.83 -15.27 6.47
N VAL A 223 9.50 -14.40 5.54
CA VAL A 223 9.65 -12.94 5.72
C VAL A 223 8.80 -12.41 6.87
N ILE A 224 7.61 -12.98 7.10
CA ILE A 224 6.72 -12.56 8.20
C ILE A 224 7.36 -12.91 9.54
N GLU A 225 7.88 -14.15 9.68
CA GLU A 225 8.59 -14.58 10.89
C GLU A 225 9.79 -13.67 11.19
N ILE A 226 10.63 -13.38 10.20
CA ILE A 226 11.80 -12.50 10.37
C ILE A 226 11.38 -11.09 10.75
N ALA A 227 10.35 -10.56 10.11
CA ALA A 227 9.85 -9.23 10.37
C ALA A 227 9.20 -9.10 11.76
N ASP A 228 8.55 -10.15 12.26
CA ASP A 228 7.99 -10.20 13.61
C ASP A 228 9.10 -10.33 14.67
N LEU A 229 10.11 -11.17 14.44
CA LEU A 229 11.30 -11.25 15.29
C LEU A 229 12.07 -9.91 15.36
N TYR A 230 12.10 -9.16 14.23
CA TYR A 230 12.69 -7.83 14.20
C TYR A 230 11.91 -6.84 15.07
N LEU A 231 10.56 -6.85 15.01
CA LEU A 231 9.72 -6.01 15.86
C LEU A 231 9.87 -6.29 17.35
N GLU A 232 10.04 -7.58 17.69
CA GLU A 232 10.16 -8.05 19.07
C GLU A 232 11.59 -7.93 19.65
N ASP A 233 12.54 -7.34 18.91
CA ASP A 233 13.96 -7.26 19.26
C ASP A 233 14.64 -8.64 19.46
N LYS A 234 14.04 -9.72 18.94
CA LYS A 234 14.52 -11.11 19.06
C LYS A 234 15.36 -11.58 17.87
N LEU A 235 15.37 -10.82 16.77
CA LEU A 235 16.03 -11.26 15.53
C LEU A 235 17.54 -11.47 15.71
N LYS A 236 18.21 -10.62 16.45
CA LYS A 236 19.65 -10.76 16.71
C LYS A 236 20.00 -12.09 17.38
N ASP A 237 19.23 -12.48 18.40
CA ASP A 237 19.42 -13.75 19.11
C ASP A 237 19.06 -14.95 18.23
N PHE A 238 18.03 -14.81 17.40
CA PHE A 238 17.64 -15.82 16.43
C PHE A 238 18.79 -16.07 15.43
N LEU A 239 19.29 -15.02 14.78
CA LEU A 239 20.37 -15.09 13.79
C LEU A 239 21.68 -15.59 14.42
N GLY A 240 21.98 -15.20 15.67
CA GLY A 240 23.17 -15.66 16.40
C GLY A 240 23.21 -17.19 16.67
N LYS A 241 22.06 -17.86 16.62
CA LYS A 241 21.94 -19.33 16.76
C LYS A 241 22.06 -20.07 15.41
N GLN A 242 21.98 -19.32 14.28
CA GLN A 242 22.11 -19.92 12.95
C GLN A 242 23.58 -20.16 12.61
N SER A 243 23.89 -21.36 12.12
CA SER A 243 25.27 -21.82 11.88
C SER A 243 26.00 -21.13 10.73
N HIS A 244 25.35 -20.24 9.99
CA HIS A 244 25.85 -19.69 8.70
C HIS A 244 26.24 -18.21 8.75
N GLY A 245 26.13 -17.52 9.88
CA GLY A 245 26.50 -16.10 10.01
C GLY A 245 25.66 -15.15 9.16
N ILE A 246 24.44 -15.55 8.79
CA ILE A 246 23.50 -14.75 8.01
C ILE A 246 23.16 -13.48 8.78
N LYS A 247 23.08 -12.36 8.06
CA LYS A 247 22.73 -11.05 8.63
C LYS A 247 21.44 -10.52 8.01
N LEU A 248 20.75 -9.69 8.78
CA LEU A 248 19.68 -8.88 8.24
C LEU A 248 20.21 -7.96 7.15
N GLY A 249 19.66 -8.05 5.96
CA GLY A 249 19.92 -7.20 4.81
C GLY A 249 18.70 -6.37 4.44
N GLY A 250 18.65 -5.92 3.18
CA GLY A 250 17.53 -5.14 2.66
C GLY A 250 17.28 -3.86 3.44
N TRP A 251 16.09 -3.30 3.28
CA TRP A 251 15.71 -2.02 3.92
C TRP A 251 15.78 -2.08 5.45
N LEU A 252 15.34 -3.18 6.08
CA LEU A 252 15.42 -3.32 7.53
C LEU A 252 16.86 -3.41 8.03
N GLY A 253 17.77 -4.00 7.25
CA GLY A 253 19.20 -4.02 7.57
C GLY A 253 19.82 -2.61 7.54
N GLU A 254 19.47 -1.81 6.54
CA GLU A 254 19.92 -0.42 6.42
C GLU A 254 19.35 0.49 7.53
N LEU A 255 18.14 0.20 8.00
CA LEU A 255 17.45 0.97 9.04
C LEU A 255 17.75 0.49 10.48
N ALA A 256 18.41 -0.65 10.65
CA ALA A 256 18.59 -1.28 11.96
C ALA A 256 19.29 -0.37 12.99
N ASP A 257 20.28 0.44 12.56
CA ASP A 257 20.99 1.39 13.42
C ASP A 257 20.18 2.65 13.76
N HIS A 258 19.02 2.83 13.14
CA HIS A 258 18.16 4.02 13.28
C HIS A 258 16.89 3.74 14.09
N ARG A 259 16.78 2.56 14.71
CA ARG A 259 15.63 2.24 15.59
C ARG A 259 15.51 3.23 16.74
N GLY A 260 14.28 3.61 17.03
CA GLY A 260 13.97 4.62 18.05
C GLY A 260 14.11 6.07 17.60
N THR A 261 14.49 6.32 16.31
CA THR A 261 14.49 7.70 15.79
C THR A 261 13.10 8.30 15.85
N ALA A 262 12.99 9.47 16.49
CA ALA A 262 11.73 10.20 16.63
C ALA A 262 11.38 10.93 15.32
N ILE A 263 10.11 10.84 14.94
CA ILE A 263 9.55 11.53 13.77
C ILE A 263 8.23 12.24 14.13
N VAL A 264 7.84 13.17 13.28
CA VAL A 264 6.49 13.78 13.28
C VAL A 264 5.82 13.47 11.94
N GLY A 265 4.53 13.21 11.95
CA GLY A 265 3.71 13.05 10.74
C GLY A 265 2.77 14.23 10.52
N ASP A 266 2.20 14.29 9.33
CA ASP A 266 1.12 15.21 9.00
C ASP A 266 -0.21 14.77 9.63
N HIS A 267 -0.48 13.48 9.57
CA HIS A 267 -1.69 12.82 10.06
C HIS A 267 -1.34 11.42 10.61
N ASP A 268 -2.28 10.75 11.28
CA ASP A 268 -2.13 9.40 11.84
C ASP A 268 -2.11 8.29 10.73
N LEU A 269 -1.31 8.55 9.69
CA LEU A 269 -1.07 7.62 8.57
C LEU A 269 0.03 6.59 8.90
N TRP A 270 0.99 6.96 9.73
CA TRP A 270 2.31 6.34 9.77
C TRP A 270 2.56 5.27 10.84
N PRO A 271 1.60 4.88 11.72
CA PRO A 271 1.87 3.94 12.81
C PRO A 271 2.40 2.60 12.35
N TYR A 272 1.81 1.99 11.33
CA TYR A 272 2.25 0.68 10.81
C TYR A 272 3.63 0.77 10.16
N PHE A 273 3.84 1.76 9.28
CA PHE A 273 5.13 1.99 8.66
C PHE A 273 6.22 2.25 9.70
N SER A 274 5.98 3.19 10.61
CA SER A 274 6.94 3.57 11.65
C SER A 274 7.29 2.40 12.57
N ARG A 275 6.28 1.63 12.99
CA ARG A 275 6.50 0.41 13.77
C ARG A 275 7.37 -0.59 13.00
N ARG A 276 7.05 -0.85 11.71
CA ARG A 276 7.80 -1.81 10.89
C ARG A 276 9.28 -1.47 10.79
N VAL A 277 9.61 -0.19 10.62
CA VAL A 277 11.00 0.26 10.48
C VAL A 277 11.66 0.67 11.80
N GLY A 278 10.91 0.59 12.92
CA GLY A 278 11.44 0.86 14.25
C GLY A 278 11.55 2.35 14.59
N LEU A 279 10.73 3.23 13.99
CA LEU A 279 10.67 4.65 14.32
C LEU A 279 9.66 4.93 15.43
N SER A 280 9.82 6.07 16.11
CA SER A 280 8.91 6.57 17.12
C SER A 280 8.17 7.80 16.61
N VAL A 281 6.85 7.70 16.42
CA VAL A 281 6.01 8.86 16.09
C VAL A 281 5.71 9.63 17.37
N VAL A 282 6.16 10.88 17.44
CA VAL A 282 6.02 11.72 18.64
C VAL A 282 4.92 12.77 18.51
N GLY A 283 4.30 12.91 17.36
CA GLY A 283 3.17 13.82 17.14
C GLY A 283 2.77 13.97 15.69
N TYR A 284 1.67 14.67 15.48
CA TYR A 284 1.09 14.94 14.17
C TYR A 284 0.75 16.42 14.02
N PHE A 285 0.72 16.94 12.79
CA PHE A 285 0.26 18.29 12.50
C PHE A 285 -1.25 18.40 12.75
N GLU A 286 -2.02 17.47 12.22
CA GLU A 286 -3.45 17.42 12.51
C GLU A 286 -3.69 16.81 13.89
N PRO A 287 -4.40 17.53 14.77
CA PRO A 287 -4.74 17.01 16.10
C PRO A 287 -5.74 15.86 16.03
N GLU A 288 -6.61 15.89 15.02
CA GLU A 288 -7.58 14.86 14.66
C GLU A 288 -7.70 14.82 13.13
N PRO A 289 -8.01 13.67 12.51
CA PRO A 289 -8.17 13.55 11.06
C PRO A 289 -9.15 14.58 10.48
N GLY A 290 -8.72 15.31 9.43
CA GLY A 290 -9.53 16.33 8.77
C GLY A 290 -9.67 17.64 9.57
N VAL A 291 -9.06 17.76 10.75
CA VAL A 291 -9.08 19.00 11.55
C VAL A 291 -7.79 19.78 11.35
N PRO A 292 -7.83 20.93 10.65
CA PRO A 292 -6.63 21.74 10.44
C PRO A 292 -5.96 22.16 11.74
N PRO A 293 -4.61 22.15 11.82
CA PRO A 293 -3.89 22.51 13.03
C PRO A 293 -4.06 23.99 13.37
N THR A 294 -4.26 24.26 14.66
CA THR A 294 -4.18 25.63 15.18
C THR A 294 -2.73 26.08 15.34
N THR A 295 -2.47 27.38 15.30
CA THR A 295 -1.13 27.94 15.56
C THR A 295 -0.60 27.50 16.93
N LYS A 296 -1.47 27.44 17.95
CA LYS A 296 -1.09 26.98 19.29
C LYS A 296 -0.64 25.52 19.29
N HIS A 297 -1.35 24.65 18.58
CA HIS A 297 -0.99 23.23 18.43
C HIS A 297 0.38 23.08 17.76
N LEU A 298 0.62 23.78 16.65
CA LEU A 298 1.92 23.75 15.96
C LEU A 298 3.06 24.29 16.84
N GLN A 299 2.83 25.33 17.66
CA GLN A 299 3.84 25.83 18.60
C GLN A 299 4.21 24.80 19.68
N ILE A 300 3.25 24.07 20.22
CA ILE A 300 3.46 22.97 21.16
C ILE A 300 4.29 21.87 20.48
N LEU A 301 3.89 21.45 19.27
CA LEU A 301 4.59 20.43 18.49
C LEU A 301 6.05 20.84 18.20
N ILE A 302 6.29 22.09 17.76
CA ILE A 302 7.64 22.64 17.55
C ILE A 302 8.48 22.59 18.82
N SER A 303 7.89 22.93 19.98
CA SER A 303 8.59 22.90 21.26
C SER A 303 8.99 21.47 21.64
N GLN A 304 8.09 20.51 21.43
CA GLN A 304 8.34 19.08 21.64
C GLN A 304 9.43 18.57 20.69
N MET A 305 9.33 18.86 19.38
CA MET A 305 10.33 18.45 18.39
C MET A 305 11.74 18.95 18.75
N LYS A 306 11.84 20.19 19.28
CA LYS A 306 13.13 20.74 19.73
C LYS A 306 13.65 20.02 20.97
N ALA A 307 12.79 19.72 21.95
CA ALA A 307 13.15 19.02 23.17
C ALA A 307 13.63 17.58 22.87
N GLU A 308 12.98 16.90 21.94
CA GLU A 308 13.28 15.51 21.56
C GLU A 308 14.25 15.41 20.36
N SER A 309 14.75 16.55 19.86
CA SER A 309 15.69 16.61 18.73
C SER A 309 15.15 15.96 17.46
N VAL A 310 13.84 16.06 17.20
CA VAL A 310 13.18 15.50 16.01
C VAL A 310 13.68 16.22 14.75
N ARG A 311 14.16 15.44 13.78
CA ARG A 311 14.76 15.95 12.53
C ARG A 311 13.97 15.58 11.29
N ILE A 312 12.97 14.73 11.39
CA ILE A 312 12.22 14.16 10.27
C ILE A 312 10.75 14.42 10.43
N ILE A 313 10.13 14.88 9.36
CA ILE A 313 8.69 15.09 9.21
C ILE A 313 8.23 14.25 8.01
N PHE A 314 7.23 13.38 8.19
CA PHE A 314 6.59 12.68 7.08
C PHE A 314 5.42 13.50 6.54
N SER A 315 5.31 13.62 5.23
CA SER A 315 4.23 14.37 4.58
C SER A 315 3.67 13.65 3.35
N ALA A 316 2.37 13.37 3.39
CA ALA A 316 1.60 12.82 2.28
C ALA A 316 1.20 13.92 1.28
N PRO A 317 0.96 13.58 -0.02
CA PRO A 317 0.81 14.59 -1.08
C PRO A 317 -0.48 15.40 -1.03
N TYR A 318 -1.50 14.96 -0.30
CA TYR A 318 -2.77 15.69 -0.20
C TYR A 318 -2.82 16.70 0.97
N PHE A 319 -1.80 16.70 1.84
CA PHE A 319 -1.70 17.71 2.90
C PHE A 319 -1.14 19.04 2.41
N ASP A 320 -1.59 20.14 3.04
CA ASP A 320 -1.08 21.48 2.73
C ASP A 320 0.37 21.64 3.20
N ASP A 321 1.27 21.83 2.25
CA ASP A 321 2.71 22.03 2.49
C ASP A 321 3.04 23.16 3.47
N LYS A 322 2.13 24.13 3.68
CA LYS A 322 2.40 25.31 4.52
C LYS A 322 2.71 24.91 5.98
N HIS A 323 2.03 23.87 6.50
CA HIS A 323 2.24 23.42 7.88
C HIS A 323 3.59 22.74 8.02
N GLY A 324 3.94 21.86 7.08
CA GLY A 324 5.24 21.21 7.01
C GLY A 324 6.39 22.22 6.88
N ARG A 325 6.25 23.21 6.00
CA ARG A 325 7.24 24.29 5.84
C ARG A 325 7.39 25.11 7.11
N PHE A 326 6.28 25.56 7.72
CA PHE A 326 6.31 26.33 8.96
C PHE A 326 7.03 25.60 10.10
N VAL A 327 6.72 24.32 10.30
CA VAL A 327 7.37 23.50 11.33
C VAL A 327 8.85 23.28 10.99
N SER A 328 9.18 22.98 9.74
CA SER A 328 10.55 22.80 9.25
C SER A 328 11.40 24.05 9.47
N GLU A 329 10.92 25.23 9.11
CA GLU A 329 11.61 26.53 9.32
C GLU A 329 11.89 26.81 10.79
N ASN A 330 11.01 26.37 11.71
CA ASN A 330 11.16 26.61 13.13
C ASN A 330 11.95 25.53 13.88
N THR A 331 12.16 24.35 13.30
CA THR A 331 12.85 23.22 13.94
C THR A 331 14.14 22.83 13.26
N GLY A 332 14.28 23.14 11.95
CA GLY A 332 15.34 22.63 11.09
C GLY A 332 15.11 21.18 10.64
N ALA A 333 13.94 20.59 10.93
CA ALA A 333 13.60 19.24 10.52
C ALA A 333 13.35 19.17 9.00
N GLN A 334 13.76 18.08 8.36
CA GLN A 334 13.55 17.82 6.93
C GLN A 334 12.13 17.27 6.71
N VAL A 335 11.34 17.85 5.79
CA VAL A 335 10.08 17.30 5.33
C VAL A 335 10.37 16.25 4.26
N LEU A 336 9.96 15.00 4.51
CA LEU A 336 10.10 13.88 3.58
C LEU A 336 8.81 13.68 2.78
N PRO A 337 8.90 13.68 1.44
CA PRO A 337 7.74 13.49 0.58
C PRO A 337 7.34 12.00 0.52
N MET A 338 6.63 11.53 1.52
CA MET A 338 6.19 10.15 1.62
C MET A 338 4.96 9.87 0.76
N CYS A 339 4.73 8.63 0.41
CA CYS A 339 3.52 8.15 -0.26
C CYS A 339 2.61 7.48 0.76
N HIS A 340 1.37 7.92 0.84
CA HIS A 340 0.33 7.30 1.67
C HIS A 340 -0.39 6.17 0.95
N GLN A 341 -0.29 6.12 -0.38
CA GLN A 341 -0.79 5.03 -1.23
C GLN A 341 -0.08 5.02 -2.58
N THR A 342 -0.32 3.97 -3.35
CA THR A 342 0.18 3.78 -4.72
C THR A 342 -0.29 4.94 -5.62
N LYS A 343 0.52 5.31 -6.61
CA LYS A 343 0.25 6.44 -7.53
C LYS A 343 0.15 7.81 -6.84
N ALA A 344 0.57 7.90 -5.58
CA ALA A 344 0.57 9.15 -4.82
C ALA A 344 1.61 10.16 -5.34
N ARG A 345 2.71 9.67 -5.92
CA ARG A 345 3.81 10.48 -6.47
C ARG A 345 4.32 9.86 -7.77
N PRO A 346 5.10 10.59 -8.58
CA PRO A 346 5.74 10.02 -9.78
C PRO A 346 6.60 8.79 -9.44
N ASN A 347 6.55 7.76 -10.30
CA ASN A 347 7.27 6.49 -10.16
C ASN A 347 6.86 5.65 -8.92
N THR A 348 5.61 5.77 -8.50
CA THR A 348 5.00 4.92 -7.47
C THR A 348 3.76 4.21 -8.01
N ASP A 349 3.88 3.67 -9.24
CA ASP A 349 2.74 3.13 -9.98
C ASP A 349 2.31 1.75 -9.47
N SER A 350 3.23 0.96 -8.92
CA SER A 350 2.95 -0.33 -8.29
C SER A 350 3.05 -0.24 -6.75
N TYR A 351 2.46 -1.21 -6.06
CA TYR A 351 2.59 -1.32 -4.61
C TYR A 351 4.08 -1.42 -4.17
N PHE A 352 4.87 -2.21 -4.89
CA PHE A 352 6.32 -2.32 -4.64
C PHE A 352 7.04 -0.97 -4.80
N ASP A 353 6.70 -0.21 -5.84
CA ASP A 353 7.32 1.10 -6.09
C ASP A 353 6.97 2.11 -4.99
N MET A 354 5.75 2.08 -4.48
CA MET A 354 5.33 2.92 -3.37
C MET A 354 6.12 2.59 -2.10
N VAL A 355 6.20 1.31 -1.73
CA VAL A 355 6.99 0.86 -0.57
C VAL A 355 8.46 1.23 -0.73
N ARG A 356 9.05 0.95 -1.90
CA ARG A 356 10.42 1.31 -2.23
C ARG A 356 10.66 2.81 -2.07
N HIS A 357 9.78 3.65 -2.61
CA HIS A 357 9.88 5.11 -2.50
C HIS A 357 9.95 5.55 -1.04
N ASN A 358 9.08 5.03 -0.18
CA ASN A 358 9.04 5.37 1.23
C ASN A 358 10.32 4.93 1.96
N MET A 359 10.76 3.68 1.75
CA MET A 359 11.95 3.14 2.37
C MET A 359 13.22 3.89 1.94
N GLU A 360 13.43 4.09 0.64
CA GLU A 360 14.61 4.78 0.12
C GLU A 360 14.65 6.26 0.51
N THR A 361 13.48 6.94 0.54
CA THR A 361 13.37 8.33 1.00
C THR A 361 13.80 8.46 2.44
N LEU A 362 13.35 7.57 3.31
CA LEU A 362 13.72 7.52 4.72
C LEU A 362 15.21 7.21 4.90
N ILE A 363 15.71 6.14 4.27
CA ILE A 363 17.11 5.71 4.34
C ILE A 363 18.05 6.85 3.92
N LYS A 364 17.73 7.51 2.81
CA LYS A 364 18.49 8.65 2.30
C LYS A 364 18.54 9.82 3.28
N ALA A 365 17.44 10.10 3.97
CA ALA A 365 17.37 11.18 4.97
C ALA A 365 18.23 10.84 6.19
N LEU A 366 18.09 9.64 6.74
CA LEU A 366 18.81 9.19 7.92
C LEU A 366 20.34 9.07 7.69
N ASN A 367 20.74 8.63 6.50
CA ASN A 367 22.17 8.52 6.16
C ASN A 367 22.86 9.88 5.95
N LYS A 368 22.12 10.96 5.62
CA LYS A 368 22.68 12.32 5.54
C LYS A 368 23.02 12.91 6.90
N GLU A 369 22.37 12.43 7.96
CA GLU A 369 22.58 12.91 9.33
C GLU A 369 23.79 12.24 10.03
N LYS A 370 24.36 11.18 9.43
CA LYS A 370 25.63 10.61 9.98
C LYS A 370 26.76 11.60 9.72
N PRO A 371 27.38 12.18 10.77
CA PRO A 371 28.58 13.02 10.56
C PRO A 371 29.63 12.17 9.85
N ASN A 372 30.24 12.72 8.80
CA ASN A 372 31.42 12.11 8.17
C ASN A 372 32.45 11.81 9.27
N LYS A 373 32.61 10.50 9.59
CA LYS A 373 33.66 10.03 10.49
C LYS A 373 35.02 10.10 9.85
#